data_c4e19b342b03f19230729c9d7fe671b9
#
_entry.id   c4e19b342b03f19230729c9d7fe671b9
#
_cell.length_a   1.000
_cell.length_b   1.000
_cell.length_c   1.000
_cell.angle_alpha   90.00
_cell.angle_beta   90.00
_cell.angle_gamma   90.00
#
_symmetry.space_group_name_H-M   'P 1'
#
loop_
_entity.id
_entity.type
_entity.pdbx_description
1 polymer ?
#
loop_
_entity_poly.entity_id
_entity_poly.type
_entity_poly.pdbx_seq_one_letter_code
_entity_poly.pdbx_strand_id
1 'polypeptide(L)'
;GGAPEDIRYVYLTHFHHDHIGGMLKGDTAVFPRAEVYAAKAEYEGWMKMEASQRAEVEKLAEAYKGHIHFFEFGDTIPGKVVALEAVGHTPGHTVYQTGKLLVIGDLIHGAALQLAHPDICPSFDMNPEDAIRARKHYLQYAKDNGLTLAGMHLPAPAILTPQ
;
A
#
# COMPACT_ATOMS: atom_id res chain seq x y z
N GLY A 1 -18.00 -16.39 5.39
CA GLY A 1 -16.61 -16.04 5.13
C GLY A 1 -16.07 -16.90 4.02
N GLY A 2 -15.16 -16.35 3.23
CA GLY A 2 -14.43 -17.09 2.21
C GLY A 2 -13.17 -17.74 2.77
N ALA A 3 -12.59 -18.68 2.03
CA ALA A 3 -11.28 -19.28 2.30
C ALA A 3 -10.18 -18.50 1.57
N PRO A 4 -8.90 -18.62 1.97
CA PRO A 4 -7.78 -17.99 1.25
C PRO A 4 -7.73 -18.34 -0.24
N GLU A 5 -8.16 -19.55 -0.60
CA GLU A 5 -8.23 -20.05 -1.98
C GLU A 5 -9.30 -19.34 -2.83
N ASP A 6 -10.23 -18.61 -2.20
CA ASP A 6 -11.27 -17.85 -2.89
C ASP A 6 -10.78 -16.46 -3.33
N ILE A 7 -9.65 -16.00 -2.77
CA ILE A 7 -9.04 -14.70 -3.11
C ILE A 7 -8.41 -14.78 -4.50
N ARG A 8 -8.82 -13.87 -5.37
CA ARG A 8 -8.36 -13.80 -6.76
C ARG A 8 -7.35 -12.68 -7.02
N TYR A 9 -7.43 -11.61 -6.25
CA TYR A 9 -6.56 -10.45 -6.41
C TYR A 9 -6.12 -9.93 -5.05
N VAL A 10 -4.82 -9.61 -4.94
CA VAL A 10 -4.24 -8.93 -3.78
C VAL A 10 -3.47 -7.73 -4.28
N TYR A 11 -3.80 -6.54 -3.78
CA TYR A 11 -3.15 -5.28 -4.12
C TYR A 11 -2.35 -4.80 -2.92
N LEU A 12 -1.03 -4.75 -3.06
CA LEU A 12 -0.11 -4.35 -1.99
C LEU A 12 0.22 -2.87 -2.13
N THR A 13 0.05 -2.11 -1.06
CA THR A 13 0.41 -0.69 -1.03
C THR A 13 1.92 -0.51 -0.95
N HIS A 14 2.59 -1.37 -0.20
CA HIS A 14 4.03 -1.40 -0.01
C HIS A 14 4.46 -2.72 0.68
N PHE A 15 5.77 -2.90 0.91
CA PHE A 15 6.33 -4.18 1.36
C PHE A 15 6.77 -4.20 2.83
N HIS A 16 6.33 -3.30 3.68
CA HIS A 16 6.58 -3.44 5.11
C HIS A 16 5.94 -4.72 5.67
N HIS A 17 6.54 -5.30 6.70
CA HIS A 17 6.15 -6.59 7.25
C HIS A 17 4.67 -6.68 7.64
N ASP A 18 4.12 -5.66 8.27
CA ASP A 18 2.72 -5.60 8.70
C ASP A 18 1.71 -5.55 7.53
N HIS A 19 2.19 -5.33 6.30
CA HIS A 19 1.37 -5.34 5.08
C HIS A 19 1.58 -6.61 4.23
N ILE A 20 2.70 -7.29 4.33
CA ILE A 20 2.97 -8.50 3.56
C ILE A 20 3.13 -9.77 4.41
N GLY A 21 3.24 -9.65 5.74
CA GLY A 21 3.47 -10.80 6.63
C GLY A 21 2.39 -11.87 6.58
N GLY A 22 1.16 -11.51 6.21
CA GLY A 22 0.05 -12.45 6.01
C GLY A 22 0.03 -13.16 4.65
N MET A 23 0.94 -12.82 3.74
CA MET A 23 0.99 -13.39 2.39
C MET A 23 1.63 -14.78 2.36
N LEU A 24 2.45 -15.12 3.36
CA LEU A 24 3.20 -16.38 3.44
C LEU A 24 2.93 -17.11 4.75
N LYS A 25 2.90 -18.42 4.67
CA LYS A 25 3.00 -19.34 5.82
C LYS A 25 4.27 -20.17 5.62
N GLY A 26 5.33 -19.80 6.33
CA GLY A 26 6.68 -20.27 6.00
C GLY A 26 7.09 -19.72 4.63
N ASP A 27 7.37 -20.61 3.68
CA ASP A 27 7.72 -20.26 2.30
C ASP A 27 6.55 -20.51 1.31
N THR A 28 5.35 -20.80 1.83
CA THR A 28 4.18 -21.15 1.01
C THR A 28 3.20 -19.98 0.91
N ALA A 29 2.71 -19.72 -0.29
CA ALA A 29 1.69 -18.69 -0.53
C ALA A 29 0.39 -19.01 0.21
N VAL A 30 -0.12 -18.04 0.98
CA VAL A 30 -1.40 -18.15 1.70
C VAL A 30 -2.57 -18.03 0.72
N PHE A 31 -2.42 -17.25 -0.34
CA PHE A 31 -3.45 -17.03 -1.36
C PHE A 31 -3.04 -17.68 -2.70
N PRO A 32 -3.10 -19.02 -2.84
CA PRO A 32 -2.45 -19.75 -3.92
C PRO A 32 -3.07 -19.51 -5.31
N ARG A 33 -4.24 -18.88 -5.37
CA ARG A 33 -4.94 -18.55 -6.61
C ARG A 33 -4.98 -17.04 -6.89
N ALA A 34 -4.33 -16.23 -6.06
CA ALA A 34 -4.36 -14.80 -6.21
C ALA A 34 -3.31 -14.30 -7.20
N GLU A 35 -3.72 -13.39 -8.06
CA GLU A 35 -2.83 -12.50 -8.78
C GLU A 35 -2.48 -11.33 -7.87
N VAL A 36 -1.20 -11.13 -7.62
CA VAL A 36 -0.68 -10.11 -6.70
C VAL A 36 -0.16 -8.92 -7.49
N TYR A 37 -0.53 -7.71 -7.08
CA TYR A 37 -0.13 -6.48 -7.74
C TYR A 37 0.62 -5.57 -6.76
N ALA A 38 1.76 -5.04 -7.20
CA ALA A 38 2.55 -4.07 -6.46
C ALA A 38 3.24 -3.11 -7.44
N ALA A 39 3.66 -1.93 -6.95
CA ALA A 39 4.39 -1.00 -7.79
C ALA A 39 5.77 -1.54 -8.16
N LYS A 40 6.14 -1.38 -9.43
CA LYS A 40 7.50 -1.69 -9.91
C LYS A 40 8.55 -0.89 -9.13
N ALA A 41 8.28 0.40 -8.89
CA ALA A 41 9.14 1.25 -8.09
C ALA A 41 9.36 0.73 -6.66
N GLU A 42 8.34 0.12 -6.05
CA GLU A 42 8.45 -0.49 -4.73
C GLU A 42 9.43 -1.67 -4.78
N TYR A 43 9.20 -2.61 -5.68
CA TYR A 43 10.06 -3.78 -5.83
C TYR A 43 11.52 -3.39 -6.12
N GLU A 44 11.73 -2.52 -7.09
CA GLU A 44 13.07 -2.05 -7.46
C GLU A 44 13.77 -1.30 -6.31
N GLY A 45 13.01 -0.52 -5.54
CA GLY A 45 13.53 0.17 -4.36
C GLY A 45 13.99 -0.79 -3.27
N TRP A 46 13.17 -1.79 -2.94
CA TRP A 46 13.52 -2.82 -1.96
C TRP A 46 14.71 -3.68 -2.40
N MET A 47 14.82 -4.01 -3.68
CA MET A 47 15.94 -4.81 -4.19
C MET A 47 17.30 -4.08 -4.10
N LYS A 48 17.31 -2.77 -3.92
CA LYS A 48 18.54 -1.96 -3.67
C LYS A 48 18.93 -1.92 -2.20
N MET A 49 18.08 -2.40 -1.28
CA MET A 49 18.36 -2.43 0.15
C MET A 49 19.27 -3.59 0.53
N GLU A 50 19.77 -3.57 1.77
CA GLU A 50 20.57 -4.66 2.33
C GLU A 50 19.81 -5.99 2.31
N ALA A 51 20.54 -7.10 2.17
CA ALA A 51 19.96 -8.43 2.04
C ALA A 51 19.02 -8.79 3.20
N SER A 52 19.32 -8.37 4.41
CA SER A 52 18.47 -8.60 5.59
C SER A 52 17.13 -7.87 5.53
N GLN A 53 17.10 -6.69 4.87
CA GLN A 53 15.88 -5.90 4.73
C GLN A 53 14.98 -6.45 3.62
N ARG A 54 15.55 -6.88 2.51
CA ARG A 54 14.80 -7.35 1.33
C ARG A 54 14.42 -8.83 1.37
N ALA A 55 14.93 -9.61 2.34
CA ALA A 55 14.74 -11.06 2.38
C ALA A 55 13.27 -11.51 2.33
N GLU A 56 12.38 -10.82 3.05
CA GLU A 56 10.95 -11.14 3.06
C GLU A 56 10.29 -10.84 1.71
N VAL A 57 10.70 -9.74 1.06
CA VAL A 57 10.22 -9.37 -0.29
C VAL A 57 10.67 -10.38 -1.34
N GLU A 58 11.91 -10.86 -1.24
CA GLU A 58 12.44 -11.92 -2.13
C GLU A 58 11.65 -13.23 -1.97
N LYS A 59 11.34 -13.62 -0.73
CA LYS A 59 10.48 -14.80 -0.44
C LYS A 59 9.07 -14.63 -1.00
N LEU A 60 8.48 -13.45 -0.84
CA LEU A 60 7.17 -13.13 -1.41
C LEU A 60 7.19 -13.28 -2.94
N ALA A 61 8.18 -12.66 -3.59
CA ALA A 61 8.30 -12.71 -5.05
C ALA A 61 8.50 -14.15 -5.57
N GLU A 62 9.26 -14.98 -4.86
CA GLU A 62 9.45 -16.38 -5.25
C GLU A 62 8.19 -17.21 -5.03
N ALA A 63 7.48 -17.04 -3.89
CA ALA A 63 6.26 -17.79 -3.59
C ALA A 63 5.10 -17.47 -4.55
N TYR A 64 5.04 -16.25 -5.06
CA TYR A 64 4.04 -15.80 -6.04
C TYR A 64 4.59 -15.70 -7.46
N LYS A 65 5.70 -16.36 -7.74
CA LYS A 65 6.31 -16.36 -9.07
C LYS A 65 5.33 -16.81 -10.15
N GLY A 66 5.20 -16.00 -11.20
CA GLY A 66 4.21 -16.18 -12.26
C GLY A 66 2.82 -15.62 -11.96
N HIS A 67 2.57 -15.18 -10.72
CA HIS A 67 1.32 -14.57 -10.27
C HIS A 67 1.51 -13.19 -9.66
N ILE A 68 2.74 -12.67 -9.58
CA ILE A 68 3.03 -11.31 -9.13
C ILE A 68 3.26 -10.39 -10.34
N HIS A 69 2.57 -9.25 -10.33
CA HIS A 69 2.59 -8.25 -11.40
C HIS A 69 3.05 -6.90 -10.86
N PHE A 70 4.01 -6.31 -11.53
CA PHE A 70 4.53 -4.99 -11.16
C PHE A 70 3.99 -3.95 -12.12
N PHE A 71 3.19 -3.00 -11.59
CA PHE A 71 2.56 -1.93 -12.37
C PHE A 71 3.40 -0.64 -12.32
N GLU A 72 3.12 0.24 -13.28
CA GLU A 72 3.55 1.64 -13.25
C GLU A 72 2.45 2.51 -12.62
N PHE A 73 2.85 3.60 -11.96
CA PHE A 73 1.87 4.52 -11.37
C PHE A 73 0.94 5.11 -12.44
N GLY A 74 -0.34 5.17 -12.12
CA GLY A 74 -1.39 5.59 -13.02
C GLY A 74 -2.07 4.46 -13.78
N ASP A 75 -1.54 3.23 -13.71
CA ASP A 75 -2.16 2.07 -14.32
C ASP A 75 -3.51 1.74 -13.68
N THR A 76 -4.43 1.27 -14.52
CA THR A 76 -5.68 0.66 -14.05
C THR A 76 -5.49 -0.85 -13.99
N ILE A 77 -5.62 -1.41 -12.80
CA ILE A 77 -5.50 -2.84 -12.52
C ILE A 77 -6.89 -3.48 -12.41
N PRO A 78 -7.03 -4.83 -12.35
CA PRO A 78 -8.32 -5.50 -12.34
C PRO A 78 -9.31 -4.92 -11.33
N GLY A 79 -10.60 -4.91 -11.65
CA GLY A 79 -11.64 -4.33 -10.80
C GLY A 79 -11.81 -2.80 -10.96
N LYS A 80 -11.23 -2.21 -12.01
CA LYS A 80 -11.24 -0.75 -12.25
C LYS A 80 -10.59 0.04 -11.11
N VAL A 81 -9.53 -0.52 -10.56
CA VAL A 81 -8.72 0.11 -9.51
C VAL A 81 -7.57 0.85 -10.14
N VAL A 82 -7.40 2.13 -9.82
CA VAL A 82 -6.28 2.95 -10.27
C VAL A 82 -5.20 2.96 -9.19
N ALA A 83 -3.97 2.61 -9.57
CA ALA A 83 -2.81 2.62 -8.69
C ALA A 83 -2.09 3.97 -8.80
N LEU A 84 -2.09 4.75 -7.74
CA LEU A 84 -1.58 6.12 -7.71
C LEU A 84 -0.30 6.24 -6.87
N GLU A 85 0.64 7.04 -7.35
CA GLU A 85 1.90 7.33 -6.67
C GLU A 85 1.68 8.03 -5.33
N ALA A 86 2.21 7.45 -4.25
CA ALA A 86 2.24 8.05 -2.92
C ALA A 86 3.58 7.74 -2.22
N VAL A 87 4.67 7.86 -2.97
CA VAL A 87 6.04 7.55 -2.49
C VAL A 87 6.43 8.41 -1.30
N GLY A 88 7.31 7.87 -0.46
CA GLY A 88 7.87 8.55 0.70
C GLY A 88 7.92 7.65 1.92
N HIS A 89 6.81 7.08 2.35
CA HIS A 89 6.80 6.07 3.39
C HIS A 89 7.69 4.87 3.00
N THR A 90 7.57 4.43 1.76
CA THR A 90 8.50 3.53 1.08
C THR A 90 8.78 4.01 -0.34
N PRO A 91 9.78 3.43 -1.05
CA PRO A 91 10.17 3.90 -2.39
C PRO A 91 9.07 3.87 -3.45
N GLY A 92 8.11 2.99 -3.31
CA GLY A 92 6.99 2.85 -4.25
C GLY A 92 5.64 2.74 -3.56
N HIS A 93 5.49 3.33 -2.38
CA HIS A 93 4.20 3.37 -1.67
C HIS A 93 3.09 3.85 -2.60
N THR A 94 2.00 3.09 -2.63
CA THR A 94 0.90 3.25 -3.57
C THR A 94 -0.40 3.44 -2.82
N VAL A 95 -1.25 4.35 -3.27
CA VAL A 95 -2.65 4.43 -2.89
C VAL A 95 -3.52 3.91 -4.02
N TYR A 96 -4.64 3.29 -3.69
CA TYR A 96 -5.55 2.70 -4.68
C TYR A 96 -6.90 3.39 -4.65
N GLN A 97 -7.37 3.81 -5.83
CA GLN A 97 -8.68 4.42 -5.97
C GLN A 97 -9.63 3.53 -6.77
N THR A 98 -10.82 3.33 -6.24
CA THR A 98 -11.94 2.73 -6.97
C THR A 98 -13.22 3.48 -6.65
N GLY A 99 -13.86 4.08 -7.67
CA GLY A 99 -15.01 4.94 -7.46
C GLY A 99 -14.70 6.07 -6.47
N LYS A 100 -15.45 6.14 -5.38
CA LYS A 100 -15.29 7.13 -4.30
C LYS A 100 -14.46 6.63 -3.11
N LEU A 101 -13.82 5.49 -3.22
CA LEU A 101 -12.95 4.92 -2.19
C LEU A 101 -11.49 5.14 -2.57
N LEU A 102 -10.69 5.66 -1.61
CA LEU A 102 -9.25 5.77 -1.68
C LEU A 102 -8.63 4.94 -0.54
N VAL A 103 -7.95 3.86 -0.89
CA VAL A 103 -7.18 3.03 0.06
C VAL A 103 -5.80 3.62 0.20
N ILE A 104 -5.48 4.13 1.38
CA ILE A 104 -4.33 5.04 1.58
C ILE A 104 -3.07 4.37 2.14
N GLY A 105 -3.10 3.04 2.42
CA GLY A 105 -1.95 2.37 3.03
C GLY A 105 -1.47 3.11 4.28
N ASP A 106 -0.19 3.39 4.31
CA ASP A 106 0.51 4.08 5.41
C ASP A 106 0.76 5.57 5.15
N LEU A 107 -0.16 6.20 4.44
CA LEU A 107 -0.15 7.65 4.28
C LEU A 107 -0.34 8.37 5.64
N ILE A 108 -1.13 7.76 6.53
CA ILE A 108 -1.46 8.24 7.88
C ILE A 108 -1.27 7.09 8.88
N HIS A 109 -0.55 7.36 9.98
CA HIS A 109 -0.36 6.42 11.09
C HIS A 109 -1.07 6.87 12.37
N GLY A 110 -1.07 8.17 12.64
CA GLY A 110 -1.76 8.77 13.79
C GLY A 110 -2.77 9.81 13.34
N ALA A 111 -4.01 9.39 13.02
CA ALA A 111 -5.02 10.26 12.45
C ALA A 111 -5.29 11.52 13.29
N ALA A 112 -5.38 11.38 14.62
CA ALA A 112 -5.65 12.50 15.53
C ALA A 112 -4.60 13.62 15.41
N LEU A 113 -3.36 13.26 15.10
CA LEU A 113 -2.25 14.22 14.97
C LEU A 113 -2.05 14.63 13.51
N GLN A 114 -1.94 13.68 12.60
CA GLN A 114 -1.53 13.94 11.22
C GLN A 114 -2.62 14.54 10.33
N LEU A 115 -3.90 14.42 10.70
CA LEU A 115 -4.98 15.14 10.00
C LEU A 115 -4.91 16.65 10.27
N ALA A 116 -4.57 17.03 11.50
CA ALA A 116 -4.40 18.45 11.88
C ALA A 116 -3.00 18.99 11.51
N HIS A 117 -2.00 18.11 11.56
CA HIS A 117 -0.59 18.47 11.34
C HIS A 117 0.07 17.49 10.37
N PRO A 118 -0.23 17.57 9.06
CA PRO A 118 0.24 16.62 8.06
C PRO A 118 1.76 16.63 7.84
N ASP A 119 2.46 17.63 8.37
CA ASP A 119 3.92 17.74 8.35
C ASP A 119 4.63 16.81 9.35
N ILE A 120 3.88 16.19 10.26
CA ILE A 120 4.47 15.29 11.25
C ILE A 120 4.63 13.90 10.64
N CYS A 121 5.87 13.41 10.63
CA CYS A 121 6.22 12.08 10.15
C CYS A 121 6.61 11.15 11.30
N PRO A 122 6.22 9.88 11.22
CA PRO A 122 6.81 8.85 12.06
C PRO A 122 8.26 8.58 11.64
N SER A 123 9.06 8.04 12.55
CA SER A 123 10.49 7.78 12.31
C SER A 123 10.76 6.69 11.27
N PHE A 124 9.75 5.94 10.88
CA PHE A 124 9.85 4.87 9.89
C PHE A 124 9.44 5.28 8.46
N ASP A 125 9.11 6.55 8.22
CA ASP A 125 9.01 7.06 6.86
C ASP A 125 10.42 7.12 6.23
N MET A 126 10.64 6.38 5.14
CA MET A 126 11.97 6.27 4.52
C MET A 126 12.41 7.58 3.87
N ASN A 127 11.48 8.35 3.32
CA ASN A 127 11.69 9.71 2.83
C ASN A 127 10.60 10.62 3.42
N PRO A 128 10.88 11.31 4.55
CA PRO A 128 9.90 12.16 5.21
C PRO A 128 9.35 13.30 4.34
N GLU A 129 10.18 13.92 3.51
CA GLU A 129 9.75 15.04 2.65
C GLU A 129 8.73 14.58 1.62
N ASP A 130 8.97 13.45 0.96
CA ASP A 130 8.04 12.86 0.01
C ASP A 130 6.78 12.34 0.70
N ALA A 131 6.91 11.73 1.90
CA ALA A 131 5.77 11.28 2.68
C ALA A 131 4.83 12.42 3.08
N ILE A 132 5.38 13.57 3.51
CA ILE A 132 4.62 14.79 3.80
C ILE A 132 3.91 15.29 2.54
N ARG A 133 4.63 15.35 1.43
CA ARG A 133 4.07 15.80 0.14
C ARG A 133 2.90 14.91 -0.30
N ALA A 134 3.07 13.60 -0.27
CA ALA A 134 2.02 12.64 -0.61
C ALA A 134 0.80 12.77 0.32
N ARG A 135 1.04 12.89 1.63
CA ARG A 135 -0.03 13.05 2.62
C ARG A 135 -0.84 14.31 2.37
N LYS A 136 -0.21 15.46 2.21
CA LYS A 136 -0.88 16.72 1.91
C LYS A 136 -1.67 16.66 0.61
N HIS A 137 -1.05 16.08 -0.43
CA HIS A 137 -1.70 15.93 -1.72
C HIS A 137 -2.98 15.11 -1.62
N TYR A 138 -2.93 13.91 -1.03
CA TYR A 138 -4.09 13.03 -1.01
C TYR A 138 -5.16 13.43 -0.01
N LEU A 139 -4.82 14.09 1.08
CA LEU A 139 -5.83 14.70 1.95
C LEU A 139 -6.63 15.78 1.21
N GLN A 140 -5.96 16.64 0.45
CA GLN A 140 -6.63 17.65 -0.37
C GLN A 140 -7.40 17.01 -1.52
N TYR A 141 -6.78 16.07 -2.24
CA TYR A 141 -7.41 15.33 -3.33
C TYR A 141 -8.70 14.61 -2.89
N ALA A 142 -8.67 13.96 -1.73
CA ALA A 142 -9.85 13.30 -1.17
C ALA A 142 -10.96 14.28 -0.85
N LYS A 143 -10.63 15.46 -0.26
CA LYS A 143 -11.58 16.52 0.03
C LYS A 143 -12.21 17.06 -1.24
N ASP A 144 -11.40 17.41 -2.24
CA ASP A 144 -11.86 18.03 -3.50
C ASP A 144 -12.75 17.08 -4.31
N ASN A 145 -12.54 15.77 -4.19
CA ASN A 145 -13.28 14.73 -4.93
C ASN A 145 -14.34 14.00 -4.11
N GLY A 146 -14.52 14.35 -2.85
CA GLY A 146 -15.47 13.70 -1.94
C GLY A 146 -15.19 12.21 -1.77
N LEU A 147 -13.90 11.84 -1.54
CA LEU A 147 -13.48 10.45 -1.40
C LEU A 147 -13.53 9.99 0.05
N THR A 148 -13.98 8.76 0.25
CA THR A 148 -13.85 8.05 1.51
C THR A 148 -12.44 7.46 1.59
N LEU A 149 -11.72 7.69 2.70
CA LEU A 149 -10.40 7.11 2.95
C LEU A 149 -10.54 5.79 3.70
N ALA A 150 -9.80 4.78 3.28
CA ALA A 150 -9.64 3.53 4.02
C ALA A 150 -8.16 3.27 4.26
N GLY A 151 -7.76 3.00 5.50
CA GLY A 151 -6.35 2.81 5.85
C GLY A 151 -6.17 1.98 7.11
N MET A 152 -5.12 1.15 7.11
CA MET A 152 -4.82 0.18 8.15
C MET A 152 -4.62 0.83 9.53
N HIS A 153 -3.99 2.01 9.59
CA HIS A 153 -3.67 2.72 10.82
C HIS A 153 -4.70 3.81 11.19
N LEU A 154 -5.82 3.88 10.48
CA LEU A 154 -6.91 4.76 10.87
C LEU A 154 -7.68 4.18 12.08
N PRO A 155 -8.30 5.03 12.93
CA PRO A 155 -9.16 4.55 14.01
C PRO A 155 -10.29 3.65 13.47
N ALA A 156 -10.71 2.68 14.28
CA ALA A 156 -11.85 1.83 13.91
C ALA A 156 -13.08 2.68 13.54
N PRO A 157 -13.78 2.37 12.45
CA PRO A 157 -13.67 1.17 11.62
C PRO A 157 -12.62 1.24 10.49
N ALA A 158 -11.54 2.01 10.62
CA ALA A 158 -10.47 2.21 9.64
C ALA A 158 -10.92 2.95 8.35
N ILE A 159 -12.00 3.70 8.45
CA ILE A 159 -12.61 4.46 7.34
C ILE A 159 -12.88 5.88 7.82
N LEU A 160 -12.49 6.87 7.00
CA LEU A 160 -12.82 8.28 7.18
C LEU A 160 -13.67 8.75 6.00
N THR A 161 -14.88 9.21 6.29
CA THR A 161 -15.74 9.83 5.29
C THR A 161 -15.35 11.29 5.09
N PRO A 162 -15.52 11.86 3.87
CA PRO A 162 -15.26 13.29 3.65
C PRO A 162 -16.20 14.14 4.50
N GLN A 163 -15.66 15.21 5.07
CA GLN A 163 -16.41 16.26 5.76
C GLN A 163 -16.50 17.50 4.88
#